data_8cd0c4b7f0fe7b60ccb2048fe327f272
#
_entry.id   8cd0c4b7f0fe7b60ccb2048fe327f272
#
_cell.length_a   1.000
_cell.length_b   1.000
_cell.length_c   1.000
_cell.angle_alpha   90.00
_cell.angle_beta   90.00
_cell.angle_gamma   90.00
#
_symmetry.space_group_name_H-M   'P 1'
#
loop_
_entity.id
_entity.type
_entity.pdbx_description
1 polymer ?
#
loop_
_entity_poly.entity_id
_entity_poly.type
_entity_poly.pdbx_seq_one_letter_code
_entity_poly.pdbx_strand_id
1 'polypeptide(L)'
;TLFVLSYRLPSPVEGENINKTFIDAISAMLYIRKNADKWHLQRHRIGVLGFSAGGHIASTFVNQICDFKRSSDSKEQEIFAIPDFVGLIYPVISMKDDVTHPGSRKQLLGDNSTSENIIQYSADLNVTSCFPPVFLLHCCDDDLVSIENSLLMYRGLIEKGVSAEMHLYEKGGHGFSIQWATDLSVGGWIKLFMDWMYSHGFK
;
A
#
# COMPACT_ATOMS: atom_id res chain seq x y z
N THR A 1 6.34 -14.52 10.51
CA THR A 1 6.11 -13.51 11.57
C THR A 1 5.27 -12.38 11.03
N LEU A 2 4.29 -11.90 11.82
CA LEU A 2 3.42 -10.78 11.48
C LEU A 2 3.65 -9.65 12.51
N PHE A 3 3.78 -8.41 12.00
CA PHE A 3 3.78 -7.19 12.80
C PHE A 3 2.58 -6.34 12.41
N VAL A 4 1.87 -5.81 13.40
CA VAL A 4 0.75 -4.89 13.19
C VAL A 4 1.22 -3.49 13.55
N LEU A 5 1.19 -2.57 12.58
CA LEU A 5 1.57 -1.18 12.78
C LEU A 5 0.35 -0.38 13.27
N SER A 6 0.46 0.20 14.47
CA SER A 6 -0.40 1.29 14.89
C SER A 6 0.27 2.62 14.52
N TYR A 7 -0.32 3.36 13.61
CA TYR A 7 0.24 4.60 13.05
C TYR A 7 -0.60 5.82 13.43
N ARG A 8 0.05 6.99 13.45
CA ARG A 8 -0.63 8.25 13.66
C ARG A 8 -1.51 8.57 12.45
N LEU A 9 -2.76 8.90 12.69
CA LEU A 9 -3.67 9.30 11.61
C LEU A 9 -3.21 10.64 11.00
N PRO A 10 -3.37 10.81 9.67
CA PRO A 10 -3.10 12.09 9.04
C PRO A 10 -4.06 13.14 9.60
N SER A 11 -3.66 14.40 9.55
CA SER A 11 -4.49 15.54 9.97
C SER A 11 -4.36 16.63 8.93
N PRO A 12 -5.47 17.17 8.42
CA PRO A 12 -5.46 18.31 7.49
C PRO A 12 -5.29 19.65 8.19
N VAL A 13 -5.03 19.66 9.50
CA VAL A 13 -4.86 20.91 10.28
C VAL A 13 -3.58 21.60 9.83
N GLU A 14 -3.69 22.92 9.56
CA GLU A 14 -2.57 23.75 9.19
C GLU A 14 -1.45 23.69 10.25
N GLY A 15 -0.21 23.50 9.79
CA GLY A 15 0.96 23.34 10.66
C GLY A 15 1.23 21.91 11.14
N GLU A 16 0.31 20.95 10.94
CA GLU A 16 0.57 19.55 11.19
C GLU A 16 1.25 18.87 9.98
N ASN A 17 2.14 17.92 10.29
CA ASN A 17 2.84 17.17 9.25
C ASN A 17 1.90 16.12 8.64
N ILE A 18 1.41 16.35 7.43
CA ILE A 18 0.58 15.43 6.66
C ILE A 18 1.25 14.07 6.43
N ASN A 19 2.59 14.05 6.40
CA ASN A 19 3.37 12.85 6.14
C ASN A 19 3.61 11.99 7.40
N LYS A 20 3.12 12.38 8.58
CA LYS A 20 3.39 11.65 9.83
C LYS A 20 3.03 10.15 9.75
N THR A 21 1.97 9.80 9.06
CA THR A 21 1.53 8.42 8.84
C THR A 21 2.54 7.63 8.00
N PHE A 22 3.05 8.23 6.94
CA PHE A 22 4.03 7.61 6.05
C PHE A 22 5.40 7.49 6.74
N ILE A 23 5.78 8.50 7.53
CA ILE A 23 6.98 8.47 8.37
C ILE A 23 6.92 7.31 9.38
N ASP A 24 5.75 7.05 9.96
CA ASP A 24 5.57 5.91 10.87
C ASP A 24 5.76 4.57 10.14
N ALA A 25 5.23 4.43 8.92
CA ALA A 25 5.41 3.23 8.10
C ALA A 25 6.89 3.00 7.73
N ILE A 26 7.59 4.05 7.30
CA ILE A 26 9.04 4.03 7.01
C ILE A 26 9.82 3.62 8.26
N SER A 27 9.53 4.26 9.39
CA SER A 27 10.21 4.02 10.67
C SER A 27 10.00 2.58 11.16
N ALA A 28 8.77 2.05 11.00
CA ALA A 28 8.46 0.67 11.35
C ALA A 28 9.26 -0.33 10.50
N MET A 29 9.32 -0.11 9.19
CA MET A 29 10.10 -0.97 8.29
C MET A 29 11.59 -0.96 8.66
N LEU A 30 12.16 0.22 8.88
CA LEU A 30 13.56 0.37 9.32
C LEU A 30 13.80 -0.33 10.67
N TYR A 31 12.86 -0.17 11.61
CA TYR A 31 12.98 -0.81 12.93
C TYR A 31 12.93 -2.33 12.84
N ILE A 32 12.04 -2.89 12.01
CA ILE A 32 11.93 -4.33 11.78
C ILE A 32 13.22 -4.86 11.14
N ARG A 33 13.73 -4.21 10.10
CA ARG A 33 14.97 -4.64 9.42
C ARG A 33 16.20 -4.53 10.35
N LYS A 34 16.28 -3.49 11.18
CA LYS A 34 17.37 -3.32 12.16
C LYS A 34 17.36 -4.44 13.20
N ASN A 35 16.20 -4.94 13.58
CA ASN A 35 16.04 -5.99 14.58
C ASN A 35 15.83 -7.39 13.98
N ALA A 36 16.01 -7.57 12.68
CA ALA A 36 15.70 -8.81 11.97
C ALA A 36 16.42 -10.03 12.60
N ASP A 37 17.69 -9.90 12.93
CA ASP A 37 18.47 -11.00 13.53
C ASP A 37 17.91 -11.38 14.91
N LYS A 38 17.50 -10.41 15.72
CA LYS A 38 16.87 -10.64 17.03
C LYS A 38 15.59 -11.45 16.95
N TRP A 39 14.86 -11.32 15.84
CA TRP A 39 13.57 -11.99 15.61
C TRP A 39 13.68 -13.16 14.62
N HIS A 40 14.93 -13.55 14.25
CA HIS A 40 15.19 -14.61 13.28
C HIS A 40 14.51 -14.39 11.93
N LEU A 41 14.43 -13.12 11.48
CA LEU A 41 13.86 -12.73 10.21
C LEU A 41 14.95 -12.69 9.12
N GLN A 42 14.53 -12.98 7.90
CA GLN A 42 15.37 -12.78 6.72
C GLN A 42 15.22 -11.34 6.25
N ARG A 43 16.28 -10.53 6.34
CA ARG A 43 16.26 -9.07 6.06
C ARG A 43 15.75 -8.70 4.69
N HIS A 44 15.84 -9.60 3.71
CA HIS A 44 15.41 -9.41 2.32
C HIS A 44 14.12 -10.18 1.98
N ARG A 45 13.28 -10.43 3.00
CA ARG A 45 11.97 -11.09 2.86
C ARG A 45 10.93 -10.46 3.78
N ILE A 46 10.92 -9.14 3.82
CA ILE A 46 10.03 -8.35 4.67
C ILE A 46 9.16 -7.49 3.77
N GLY A 47 7.89 -7.85 3.69
CA GLY A 47 6.90 -7.13 2.90
C GLY A 47 5.96 -6.30 3.75
N VAL A 48 5.09 -5.56 3.08
CA VAL A 48 3.99 -4.82 3.69
C VAL A 48 2.67 -5.30 3.11
N LEU A 49 1.66 -5.41 3.98
CA LEU A 49 0.29 -5.72 3.59
C LEU A 49 -0.61 -4.60 4.07
N GLY A 50 -1.27 -3.91 3.13
CA GLY A 50 -2.15 -2.79 3.40
C GLY A 50 -3.59 -3.07 3.00
N PHE A 51 -4.54 -2.77 3.91
CA PHE A 51 -5.97 -2.93 3.71
C PHE A 51 -6.64 -1.57 3.66
N SER A 52 -7.56 -1.33 2.72
CA SER A 52 -8.35 -0.11 2.65
C SER A 52 -7.44 1.15 2.70
N ALA A 53 -7.64 2.05 3.64
CA ALA A 53 -6.76 3.20 3.88
C ALA A 53 -5.30 2.79 4.18
N GLY A 54 -5.08 1.62 4.79
CA GLY A 54 -3.74 1.05 4.97
C GLY A 54 -3.06 0.67 3.65
N GLY A 55 -3.83 0.36 2.61
CA GLY A 55 -3.34 0.18 1.24
C GLY A 55 -2.77 1.47 0.67
N HIS A 56 -3.44 2.61 0.93
CA HIS A 56 -2.93 3.93 0.58
C HIS A 56 -1.60 4.24 1.28
N ILE A 57 -1.52 3.94 2.58
CA ILE A 57 -0.28 4.13 3.34
C ILE A 57 0.84 3.26 2.74
N ALA A 58 0.57 1.97 2.51
CA ALA A 58 1.53 1.02 1.97
C ALA A 58 2.07 1.44 0.59
N SER A 59 1.20 1.89 -0.31
CA SER A 59 1.61 2.31 -1.65
C SER A 59 2.32 3.67 -1.66
N THR A 60 1.81 4.64 -0.87
CA THR A 60 2.36 6.01 -0.86
C THR A 60 3.74 6.06 -0.19
N PHE A 61 3.97 5.34 0.93
CA PHE A 61 5.30 5.36 1.53
C PHE A 61 6.35 4.71 0.61
N VAL A 62 5.99 3.68 -0.15
CA VAL A 62 6.89 3.09 -1.15
C VAL A 62 7.23 4.09 -2.24
N ASN A 63 6.23 4.82 -2.78
CA ASN A 63 6.47 5.88 -3.76
C ASN A 63 7.44 6.93 -3.21
N GLN A 64 7.21 7.41 -1.98
CA GLN A 64 8.08 8.42 -1.36
C GLN A 64 9.53 7.94 -1.23
N ILE A 65 9.75 6.69 -0.79
CA ILE A 65 11.12 6.16 -0.70
C ILE A 65 11.75 5.99 -2.08
N CYS A 66 10.98 5.55 -3.08
CA CYS A 66 11.47 5.45 -4.44
C CYS A 66 11.87 6.81 -5.02
N ASP A 67 11.15 7.88 -4.68
CA ASP A 67 11.52 9.24 -5.05
C ASP A 67 12.80 9.71 -4.34
N PHE A 68 12.96 9.43 -3.06
CA PHE A 68 14.22 9.68 -2.34
C PHE A 68 15.40 8.94 -2.95
N LYS A 69 15.22 7.69 -3.35
CA LYS A 69 16.27 6.90 -4.02
C LYS A 69 16.73 7.53 -5.35
N ARG A 70 15.86 8.25 -6.04
CA ARG A 70 16.20 8.95 -7.29
C ARG A 70 16.89 10.29 -7.07
N SER A 71 16.69 10.90 -5.88
CA SER A 71 17.36 12.16 -5.53
C SER A 71 18.81 11.88 -5.14
N SER A 72 19.72 12.79 -5.55
CA SER A 72 21.16 12.69 -5.23
C SER A 72 21.49 12.77 -3.73
N ASP A 73 20.52 13.18 -2.90
CA ASP A 73 20.65 13.33 -1.45
C ASP A 73 20.15 12.10 -0.65
N SER A 74 19.92 10.96 -1.33
CA SER A 74 19.40 9.76 -0.69
C SER A 74 20.34 9.27 0.41
N LYS A 75 19.83 9.24 1.64
CA LYS A 75 20.51 8.56 2.75
C LYS A 75 20.36 7.05 2.54
N GLU A 76 21.45 6.30 2.53
CA GLU A 76 21.44 4.83 2.40
C GLU A 76 20.40 4.17 3.33
N GLN A 77 20.16 4.74 4.51
CA GLN A 77 19.22 4.22 5.49
C GLN A 77 17.76 4.22 4.98
N GLU A 78 17.35 5.17 4.15
CA GLU A 78 15.97 5.25 3.65
C GLU A 78 15.70 4.20 2.57
N ILE A 79 16.70 3.84 1.79
CA ILE A 79 16.61 2.76 0.78
C ILE A 79 16.32 1.41 1.44
N PHE A 80 16.80 1.18 2.67
CA PHE A 80 16.50 -0.02 3.45
C PHE A 80 15.04 -0.12 3.89
N ALA A 81 14.25 0.95 3.81
CA ALA A 81 12.82 0.91 4.12
C ALA A 81 11.94 0.40 2.98
N ILE A 82 12.48 0.23 1.75
CA ILE A 82 11.71 -0.38 0.64
C ILE A 82 11.36 -1.82 1.03
N PRO A 83 10.06 -2.20 1.07
CA PRO A 83 9.68 -3.58 1.33
C PRO A 83 10.12 -4.49 0.18
N ASP A 84 10.25 -5.79 0.45
CA ASP A 84 10.62 -6.75 -0.60
C ASP A 84 9.41 -7.14 -1.47
N PHE A 85 8.20 -6.94 -0.96
CA PHE A 85 6.93 -7.09 -1.67
C PHE A 85 5.83 -6.25 -1.01
N VAL A 86 4.76 -6.00 -1.77
CA VAL A 86 3.58 -5.26 -1.29
C VAL A 86 2.30 -6.05 -1.58
N GLY A 87 1.46 -6.20 -0.57
CA GLY A 87 0.08 -6.68 -0.73
C GLY A 87 -0.90 -5.53 -0.53
N LEU A 88 -1.82 -5.33 -1.46
CA LEU A 88 -2.84 -4.29 -1.45
C LEU A 88 -4.22 -4.92 -1.53
N ILE A 89 -4.97 -4.90 -0.43
CA ILE A 89 -6.27 -5.55 -0.31
C ILE A 89 -7.36 -4.48 -0.22
N TYR A 90 -8.26 -4.43 -1.22
CA TYR A 90 -9.28 -3.38 -1.41
C TYR A 90 -8.74 -1.98 -1.08
N PRO A 91 -7.61 -1.59 -1.68
CA PRO A 91 -6.87 -0.41 -1.26
C PRO A 91 -7.55 0.89 -1.70
N VAL A 92 -7.46 1.93 -0.88
CA VAL A 92 -7.54 3.30 -1.37
C VAL A 92 -6.21 3.62 -2.07
N ILE A 93 -6.25 4.23 -3.26
CA ILE A 93 -5.08 4.53 -4.10
C ILE A 93 -5.10 5.97 -4.59
N SER A 94 -6.17 6.35 -5.30
CA SER A 94 -6.30 7.64 -5.95
C SER A 94 -6.97 8.66 -5.02
N MET A 95 -6.52 9.92 -5.10
CA MET A 95 -7.17 11.06 -4.45
C MET A 95 -8.04 11.87 -5.41
N LYS A 96 -8.26 11.41 -6.66
CA LYS A 96 -9.13 12.07 -7.64
C LYS A 96 -10.61 11.93 -7.26
N ASP A 97 -11.41 12.95 -7.57
CA ASP A 97 -12.82 13.06 -7.13
C ASP A 97 -13.70 11.89 -7.57
N ASP A 98 -13.45 11.35 -8.76
CA ASP A 98 -14.24 10.29 -9.39
C ASP A 98 -13.90 8.87 -8.92
N VAL A 99 -12.79 8.72 -8.16
CA VAL A 99 -12.28 7.39 -7.76
C VAL A 99 -12.05 7.29 -6.26
N THR A 100 -11.70 8.41 -5.62
CA THR A 100 -11.25 8.42 -4.22
C THR A 100 -12.31 7.91 -3.24
N HIS A 101 -11.85 7.34 -2.11
CA HIS A 101 -12.69 7.21 -0.93
C HIS A 101 -12.79 8.58 -0.23
N PRO A 102 -13.97 9.24 -0.19
CA PRO A 102 -14.10 10.63 0.27
C PRO A 102 -13.60 10.85 1.70
N GLY A 103 -13.89 9.90 2.60
CA GLY A 103 -13.43 9.96 4.00
C GLY A 103 -11.91 9.94 4.13
N SER A 104 -11.22 9.08 3.38
CA SER A 104 -9.76 9.00 3.38
C SER A 104 -9.13 10.28 2.82
N ARG A 105 -9.66 10.80 1.72
CA ARG A 105 -9.18 12.05 1.14
C ARG A 105 -9.38 13.23 2.09
N LYS A 106 -10.58 13.38 2.66
CA LYS A 106 -10.86 14.46 3.61
C LYS A 106 -9.93 14.38 4.82
N GLN A 107 -9.69 13.18 5.36
CA GLN A 107 -8.82 12.98 6.51
C GLN A 107 -7.35 13.31 6.18
N LEU A 108 -6.91 13.07 4.96
CA LEU A 108 -5.53 13.31 4.53
C LEU A 108 -5.31 14.75 4.07
N LEU A 109 -6.15 15.24 3.18
CA LEU A 109 -5.96 16.48 2.43
C LEU A 109 -6.86 17.65 2.89
N GLY A 110 -7.87 17.37 3.70
CA GLY A 110 -8.88 18.36 4.08
C GLY A 110 -9.90 18.65 2.98
N ASP A 111 -10.76 19.65 3.23
CA ASP A 111 -11.83 20.03 2.30
C ASP A 111 -11.31 20.85 1.10
N ASN A 112 -10.18 21.55 1.25
CA ASN A 112 -9.61 22.48 0.27
C ASN A 112 -8.31 21.91 -0.37
N SER A 113 -8.33 20.65 -0.77
CA SER A 113 -7.16 20.01 -1.38
C SER A 113 -6.81 20.64 -2.74
N THR A 114 -5.53 20.94 -2.96
CA THR A 114 -5.04 21.45 -4.23
C THR A 114 -4.83 20.33 -5.25
N SER A 115 -4.80 20.67 -6.54
CA SER A 115 -4.49 19.70 -7.60
C SER A 115 -3.12 19.04 -7.39
N GLU A 116 -2.14 19.78 -6.89
CA GLU A 116 -0.80 19.29 -6.58
C GLU A 116 -0.85 18.23 -5.48
N ASN A 117 -1.61 18.48 -4.41
CA ASN A 117 -1.79 17.51 -3.32
C ASN A 117 -2.53 16.25 -3.81
N ILE A 118 -3.56 16.41 -4.64
CA ILE A 118 -4.27 15.28 -5.24
C ILE A 118 -3.31 14.41 -6.05
N ILE A 119 -2.48 15.02 -6.89
CA ILE A 119 -1.47 14.30 -7.69
C ILE A 119 -0.43 13.65 -6.77
N GLN A 120 0.11 14.41 -5.82
CA GLN A 120 1.18 13.93 -4.93
C GLN A 120 0.76 12.70 -4.11
N TYR A 121 -0.48 12.68 -3.63
CA TYR A 121 -0.99 11.59 -2.79
C TYR A 121 -1.84 10.56 -3.53
N SER A 122 -1.97 10.63 -4.85
CA SER A 122 -2.52 9.56 -5.69
C SER A 122 -1.41 8.55 -6.02
N ALA A 123 -1.44 7.40 -5.36
CA ALA A 123 -0.35 6.43 -5.47
C ALA A 123 -0.16 5.89 -6.89
N ASP A 124 -1.24 5.75 -7.65
CA ASP A 124 -1.25 5.31 -9.06
C ASP A 124 -0.43 6.24 -9.98
N LEU A 125 -0.40 7.54 -9.68
CA LEU A 125 0.30 8.54 -10.50
C LEU A 125 1.80 8.63 -10.22
N ASN A 126 2.24 8.08 -9.08
CA ASN A 126 3.61 8.21 -8.59
C ASN A 126 4.40 6.90 -8.64
N VAL A 127 3.85 5.85 -9.26
CA VAL A 127 4.55 4.58 -9.44
C VAL A 127 5.81 4.75 -10.27
N THR A 128 6.90 4.12 -9.83
CA THR A 128 8.17 4.07 -10.55
C THR A 128 8.66 2.63 -10.67
N SER A 129 9.64 2.36 -11.52
CA SER A 129 10.28 1.04 -11.66
C SER A 129 11.04 0.58 -10.40
N CYS A 130 11.14 1.43 -9.38
CA CYS A 130 11.72 1.11 -8.08
C CYS A 130 10.75 0.29 -7.20
N PHE A 131 9.45 0.29 -7.54
CA PHE A 131 8.43 -0.41 -6.78
C PHE A 131 8.70 -1.93 -6.73
N PRO A 132 8.58 -2.59 -5.56
CA PRO A 132 8.75 -4.03 -5.46
C PRO A 132 7.58 -4.78 -6.09
N PRO A 133 7.63 -6.13 -6.22
CA PRO A 133 6.49 -6.92 -6.66
C PRO A 133 5.23 -6.67 -5.85
N VAL A 134 4.07 -6.58 -6.52
CA VAL A 134 2.79 -6.22 -5.89
C VAL A 134 1.74 -7.31 -6.12
N PHE A 135 1.03 -7.66 -5.05
CA PHE A 135 -0.20 -8.44 -5.09
C PHE A 135 -1.39 -7.51 -4.81
N LEU A 136 -2.39 -7.51 -5.69
CA LEU A 136 -3.61 -6.73 -5.54
C LEU A 136 -4.84 -7.64 -5.45
N LEU A 137 -5.79 -7.26 -4.61
CA LEU A 137 -7.06 -7.98 -4.50
C LEU A 137 -8.20 -7.01 -4.19
N HIS A 138 -9.34 -7.16 -4.92
CA HIS A 138 -10.52 -6.34 -4.73
C HIS A 138 -11.79 -7.11 -5.10
N CYS A 139 -12.94 -6.71 -4.54
CA CYS A 139 -14.24 -7.22 -4.93
C CYS A 139 -15.00 -6.18 -5.76
N CYS A 140 -15.71 -6.63 -6.82
CA CYS A 140 -16.44 -5.73 -7.70
C CYS A 140 -17.65 -5.08 -7.04
N ASP A 141 -18.19 -5.70 -5.98
CA ASP A 141 -19.32 -5.22 -5.20
C ASP A 141 -18.91 -4.38 -3.97
N ASP A 142 -17.64 -3.89 -3.93
CA ASP A 142 -17.17 -2.96 -2.91
C ASP A 142 -17.87 -1.61 -3.09
N ASP A 143 -18.74 -1.24 -2.14
CA ASP A 143 -19.54 -0.03 -2.14
C ASP A 143 -18.89 1.16 -1.38
N LEU A 144 -17.74 0.93 -0.73
CA LEU A 144 -17.00 1.94 0.01
C LEU A 144 -15.78 2.45 -0.74
N VAL A 145 -15.00 1.54 -1.32
CA VAL A 145 -13.79 1.87 -2.09
C VAL A 145 -13.93 1.32 -3.50
N SER A 146 -14.08 2.20 -4.47
CA SER A 146 -14.23 1.81 -5.87
C SER A 146 -13.08 0.89 -6.33
N ILE A 147 -13.43 -0.18 -7.03
CA ILE A 147 -12.48 -1.10 -7.67
C ILE A 147 -11.50 -0.39 -8.61
N GLU A 148 -11.89 0.78 -9.13
CA GLU A 148 -11.02 1.61 -9.98
C GLU A 148 -9.70 1.96 -9.30
N ASN A 149 -9.66 2.06 -7.96
CA ASN A 149 -8.41 2.23 -7.22
C ASN A 149 -7.40 1.13 -7.55
N SER A 150 -7.83 -0.14 -7.49
CA SER A 150 -6.95 -1.28 -7.81
C SER A 150 -6.60 -1.35 -9.29
N LEU A 151 -7.54 -1.04 -10.18
CA LEU A 151 -7.31 -1.03 -11.63
C LEU A 151 -6.30 0.05 -12.04
N LEU A 152 -6.38 1.26 -11.49
CA LEU A 152 -5.44 2.35 -11.74
C LEU A 152 -4.05 2.00 -11.21
N MET A 153 -3.96 1.46 -9.99
CA MET A 153 -2.68 1.03 -9.42
C MET A 153 -2.03 -0.06 -10.27
N TYR A 154 -2.78 -1.09 -10.64
CA TYR A 154 -2.29 -2.18 -11.49
C TYR A 154 -1.77 -1.66 -12.83
N ARG A 155 -2.52 -0.77 -13.50
CA ARG A 155 -2.10 -0.14 -14.75
C ARG A 155 -0.77 0.62 -14.58
N GLY A 156 -0.69 1.46 -13.54
CA GLY A 156 0.53 2.21 -13.25
C GLY A 156 1.75 1.31 -13.02
N LEU A 157 1.57 0.20 -12.29
CA LEU A 157 2.63 -0.79 -12.06
C LEU A 157 3.11 -1.42 -13.37
N ILE A 158 2.19 -1.91 -14.20
CA ILE A 158 2.54 -2.56 -15.48
C ILE A 158 3.22 -1.57 -16.44
N GLU A 159 2.75 -0.33 -16.54
CA GLU A 159 3.39 0.73 -17.36
C GLU A 159 4.83 1.02 -16.94
N LYS A 160 5.18 0.80 -15.67
CA LYS A 160 6.56 0.97 -15.16
C LYS A 160 7.38 -0.32 -15.15
N GLY A 161 6.85 -1.42 -15.70
CA GLY A 161 7.51 -2.71 -15.74
C GLY A 161 7.65 -3.39 -14.37
N VAL A 162 6.80 -3.03 -13.41
CA VAL A 162 6.77 -3.65 -12.08
C VAL A 162 5.98 -4.95 -12.14
N SER A 163 6.50 -6.02 -11.53
CA SER A 163 5.78 -7.28 -11.39
C SER A 163 4.55 -7.09 -10.53
N ALA A 164 3.35 -7.35 -11.08
CA ALA A 164 2.10 -7.22 -10.37
C ALA A 164 1.13 -8.34 -10.73
N GLU A 165 0.47 -8.88 -9.72
CA GLU A 165 -0.61 -9.85 -9.87
C GLU A 165 -1.88 -9.28 -9.24
N MET A 166 -3.02 -9.35 -9.94
CA MET A 166 -4.28 -8.80 -9.46
C MET A 166 -5.40 -9.84 -9.54
N HIS A 167 -6.14 -9.96 -8.45
CA HIS A 167 -7.32 -10.80 -8.33
C HIS A 167 -8.56 -9.96 -8.10
N LEU A 168 -9.56 -10.14 -8.95
CA LEU A 168 -10.86 -9.48 -8.86
C LEU A 168 -11.94 -10.53 -8.62
N TYR A 169 -12.78 -10.28 -7.62
CA TYR A 169 -13.90 -11.15 -7.26
C TYR A 169 -15.23 -10.44 -7.47
N GLU A 170 -16.24 -11.18 -7.92
CA GLU A 170 -17.57 -10.63 -8.11
C GLU A 170 -18.18 -10.16 -6.78
N LYS A 171 -18.00 -10.95 -5.72
CA LYS A 171 -18.64 -10.78 -4.42
C LYS A 171 -17.62 -10.81 -3.27
N GLY A 172 -17.87 -9.98 -2.24
CA GLY A 172 -17.08 -9.90 -1.03
C GLY A 172 -17.23 -8.57 -0.30
N GLY A 173 -17.69 -7.54 -1.00
CA GLY A 173 -17.85 -6.18 -0.46
C GLY A 173 -16.54 -5.58 0.00
N HIS A 174 -16.60 -4.63 0.93
CA HIS A 174 -15.45 -4.02 1.59
C HIS A 174 -15.17 -4.70 2.94
N GLY A 175 -13.89 -4.77 3.31
CA GLY A 175 -13.52 -5.23 4.65
C GLY A 175 -13.68 -6.73 4.89
N PHE A 176 -13.75 -7.55 3.83
CA PHE A 176 -13.76 -8.99 3.98
C PHE A 176 -12.48 -9.43 4.72
N SER A 177 -12.62 -9.90 5.90
CA SER A 177 -11.48 -10.40 6.69
C SER A 177 -11.13 -11.83 6.27
N ILE A 178 -10.17 -12.43 6.96
CA ILE A 178 -9.85 -13.85 6.81
C ILE A 178 -11.04 -14.75 7.22
N GLN A 179 -11.92 -14.25 8.10
CA GLN A 179 -12.97 -15.05 8.74
C GLN A 179 -14.37 -14.82 8.16
N TRP A 180 -14.66 -13.63 7.61
CA TRP A 180 -16.04 -13.25 7.31
C TRP A 180 -16.52 -13.61 5.90
N ALA A 181 -15.58 -13.93 5.01
CA ALA A 181 -15.90 -14.26 3.61
C ALA A 181 -15.61 -15.73 3.27
N THR A 182 -15.58 -16.63 4.24
CA THR A 182 -15.22 -18.05 4.03
C THR A 182 -16.12 -18.78 3.06
N ASP A 183 -17.40 -18.38 2.98
CA ASP A 183 -18.38 -18.99 2.07
C ASP A 183 -18.39 -18.35 0.67
N LEU A 184 -17.57 -17.33 0.44
CA LEU A 184 -17.40 -16.66 -0.85
C LEU A 184 -16.09 -17.09 -1.50
N SER A 185 -16.02 -16.95 -2.81
CA SER A 185 -14.80 -17.27 -3.58
C SER A 185 -13.59 -16.47 -3.12
N VAL A 186 -13.80 -15.23 -2.65
CA VAL A 186 -12.75 -14.38 -2.07
C VAL A 186 -12.18 -14.95 -0.75
N GLY A 187 -12.90 -15.80 -0.04
CA GLY A 187 -12.46 -16.36 1.26
C GLY A 187 -11.12 -17.12 1.21
N GLY A 188 -10.74 -17.62 0.02
CA GLY A 188 -9.46 -18.29 -0.21
C GLY A 188 -8.26 -17.36 -0.43
N TRP A 189 -8.42 -16.05 -0.37
CA TRP A 189 -7.41 -15.07 -0.77
C TRP A 189 -6.06 -15.18 -0.05
N ILE A 190 -6.08 -15.55 1.23
CA ILE A 190 -4.81 -15.72 1.99
C ILE A 190 -3.94 -16.81 1.36
N LYS A 191 -4.56 -17.91 0.92
CA LYS A 191 -3.80 -18.97 0.24
C LYS A 191 -3.22 -18.46 -1.07
N LEU A 192 -3.97 -17.72 -1.87
CA LEU A 192 -3.48 -17.11 -3.11
C LEU A 192 -2.31 -16.17 -2.84
N PHE A 193 -2.42 -15.30 -1.83
CA PHE A 193 -1.34 -14.40 -1.44
C PHE A 193 -0.09 -15.16 -1.00
N MET A 194 -0.23 -16.23 -0.21
CA MET A 194 0.90 -17.07 0.20
C MET A 194 1.53 -17.80 -0.99
N ASP A 195 0.73 -18.37 -1.89
CA ASP A 195 1.21 -19.04 -3.10
C ASP A 195 1.98 -18.05 -3.99
N TRP A 196 1.46 -16.84 -4.14
CA TRP A 196 2.13 -15.75 -4.85
C TRP A 196 3.47 -15.36 -4.18
N MET A 197 3.50 -15.19 -2.86
CA MET A 197 4.76 -14.94 -2.14
C MET A 197 5.77 -16.06 -2.38
N TYR A 198 5.36 -17.34 -2.35
CA TYR A 198 6.25 -18.47 -2.57
C TYR A 198 6.79 -18.52 -4.00
N SER A 199 5.97 -18.17 -5.01
CA SER A 199 6.40 -18.11 -6.41
C SER A 199 7.48 -17.05 -6.65
N HIS A 200 7.47 -15.99 -5.84
CA HIS A 200 8.48 -14.92 -5.86
C HIS A 200 9.68 -15.18 -4.92
N GLY A 201 9.75 -16.34 -4.30
CA GLY A 201 10.87 -16.72 -3.42
C GLY A 201 10.76 -16.19 -1.98
N PHE A 202 9.64 -15.61 -1.57
CA PHE A 202 9.39 -15.13 -0.22
C PHE A 202 8.83 -16.26 0.68
N LYS A 203 9.68 -17.22 1.05
CA LYS A 203 9.31 -18.39 1.90
C LYS A 203 9.57 -18.13 3.36
#